data_4ca93103926c19027874765b67d4b6fc
#
_entry.id   4ca93103926c19027874765b67d4b6fc
#
_cell.length_a   1.000
_cell.length_b   1.000
_cell.length_c   1.000
_cell.angle_alpha   90.00
_cell.angle_beta   90.00
_cell.angle_gamma   90.00
#
_symmetry.space_group_name_H-M   'P 1'
#
loop_
_entity.id
_entity.type
_entity.pdbx_description
1 polymer ?
#
loop_
_entity_poly.entity_id
_entity_poly.type
_entity_poly.pdbx_seq_one_letter_code
_entity_poly.pdbx_strand_id
1 'polypeptide(L)'
;MEQRTIQTQESAERIDALLARSLPGLTRSAAQRLLAQGAVTKDGAPVKKNYRTVPGDTFVVTLPDAAPSELVAQDLPLDVVYEDADLIVVNKPRGMVVHPAPGHEDGTLVNALLAHCGESLSGVGGERRPGIVHRIDKDTSGLLVAAKNDFAHLALSAQLADHTMARTYEAVVCGNLRDDAGTVDAPIGRHPTDRKRMAVTQKNARRAVTHWSVIARYNGYTHIRCELETGRTHQIRVHMAHIGHPLLGDLVYGHKRPEKGLSGQCLHARALRFLHPRTGELVTFTCPLPDYFQDVLARLGPPVG
;
A
#
# COMPACT_ATOMS: atom_id res chain seq x y z
N MET A 1 -14.58 19.31 -21.04
CA MET A 1 -15.58 18.72 -20.11
C MET A 1 -16.58 17.92 -20.91
N GLU A 2 -16.63 16.62 -20.73
CA GLU A 2 -17.57 15.74 -21.41
C GLU A 2 -18.84 15.60 -20.58
N GLN A 3 -20.01 15.66 -21.25
CA GLN A 3 -21.29 15.42 -20.59
C GLN A 3 -21.88 14.10 -21.05
N ARG A 4 -22.35 13.31 -20.09
CA ARG A 4 -23.04 12.03 -20.32
C ARG A 4 -24.41 12.07 -19.67
N THR A 5 -25.42 11.60 -20.39
CA THR A 5 -26.78 11.48 -19.86
C THR A 5 -27.05 10.01 -19.51
N ILE A 6 -27.54 9.78 -18.30
CA ILE A 6 -27.88 8.45 -17.79
C ILE A 6 -29.35 8.45 -17.39
N GLN A 7 -30.13 7.53 -17.92
CA GLN A 7 -31.50 7.27 -17.51
C GLN A 7 -31.60 5.93 -16.79
N THR A 8 -32.28 5.89 -15.65
CA THR A 8 -32.48 4.65 -14.90
C THR A 8 -33.91 4.13 -15.08
N GLN A 9 -34.02 2.78 -15.16
CA GLN A 9 -35.29 2.08 -15.12
C GLN A 9 -35.53 1.40 -13.77
N GLU A 10 -34.52 1.38 -12.90
CA GLU A 10 -34.56 0.74 -11.58
C GLU A 10 -34.82 1.72 -10.46
N SER A 11 -35.61 1.26 -9.45
CA SER A 11 -35.91 2.05 -8.26
C SER A 11 -34.98 1.70 -7.09
N ALA A 12 -34.80 2.66 -6.18
CA ALA A 12 -34.09 2.51 -4.90
C ALA A 12 -32.61 2.12 -4.99
N GLU A 13 -31.99 2.14 -6.18
CA GLU A 13 -30.53 2.04 -6.28
C GLU A 13 -29.87 3.34 -5.79
N ARG A 14 -28.69 3.24 -5.21
CA ARG A 14 -27.93 4.44 -4.87
C ARG A 14 -27.33 5.05 -6.11
N ILE A 15 -27.42 6.38 -6.23
CA ILE A 15 -26.90 7.12 -7.39
C ILE A 15 -25.41 6.85 -7.65
N ASP A 16 -24.58 6.70 -6.61
CA ASP A 16 -23.15 6.39 -6.77
C ASP A 16 -22.89 5.00 -7.35
N ALA A 17 -23.79 4.04 -7.12
CA ALA A 17 -23.71 2.70 -7.70
C ALA A 17 -24.19 2.70 -9.16
N LEU A 18 -25.31 3.39 -9.46
CA LEU A 18 -25.79 3.57 -10.84
C LEU A 18 -24.70 4.20 -11.72
N LEU A 19 -24.10 5.30 -11.27
CA LEU A 19 -23.05 5.99 -12.04
C LEU A 19 -21.84 5.09 -12.33
N ALA A 20 -21.36 4.35 -11.32
CA ALA A 20 -20.24 3.43 -11.49
C ALA A 20 -20.53 2.26 -12.43
N ARG A 21 -21.78 1.79 -12.49
CA ARG A 21 -22.23 0.73 -13.40
C ARG A 21 -22.42 1.23 -14.83
N SER A 22 -22.95 2.46 -14.99
CA SER A 22 -23.35 3.00 -16.29
C SER A 22 -22.23 3.70 -17.05
N LEU A 23 -21.16 4.12 -16.38
CA LEU A 23 -20.03 4.82 -16.98
C LEU A 23 -18.76 3.96 -16.92
N PRO A 24 -18.30 3.40 -18.05
CA PRO A 24 -17.07 2.61 -18.10
C PRO A 24 -15.89 3.39 -17.50
N GLY A 25 -15.12 2.76 -16.62
CA GLY A 25 -13.97 3.37 -15.95
C GLY A 25 -14.28 4.23 -14.73
N LEU A 26 -15.56 4.55 -14.44
CA LEU A 26 -15.93 5.33 -13.27
C LEU A 26 -16.09 4.42 -12.03
N THR A 27 -15.23 4.60 -11.02
CA THR A 27 -15.38 3.90 -9.73
C THR A 27 -16.44 4.57 -8.85
N ARG A 28 -17.05 3.83 -7.90
CA ARG A 28 -17.99 4.41 -6.93
C ARG A 28 -17.40 5.57 -6.14
N SER A 29 -16.12 5.53 -5.80
CA SER A 29 -15.44 6.63 -5.11
C SER A 29 -15.31 7.87 -6.00
N ALA A 30 -15.08 7.69 -7.29
CA ALA A 30 -15.06 8.78 -8.26
C ALA A 30 -16.48 9.36 -8.46
N ALA A 31 -17.51 8.52 -8.57
CA ALA A 31 -18.90 8.96 -8.62
C ALA A 31 -19.30 9.79 -7.40
N GLN A 32 -18.89 9.40 -6.21
CA GLN A 32 -19.14 10.18 -4.98
C GLN A 32 -18.44 11.54 -4.97
N ARG A 33 -17.25 11.65 -5.59
CA ARG A 33 -16.55 12.94 -5.76
C ARG A 33 -17.33 13.85 -6.72
N LEU A 34 -17.77 13.33 -7.87
CA LEU A 34 -18.57 14.08 -8.83
C LEU A 34 -19.88 14.61 -8.21
N LEU A 35 -20.56 13.78 -7.42
CA LEU A 35 -21.74 14.18 -6.67
C LEU A 35 -21.44 15.29 -5.65
N ALA A 36 -20.31 15.17 -4.92
CA ALA A 36 -19.89 16.18 -3.94
C ALA A 36 -19.50 17.53 -4.58
N GLN A 37 -19.03 17.50 -5.82
CA GLN A 37 -18.66 18.68 -6.62
C GLN A 37 -19.85 19.30 -7.37
N GLY A 38 -21.05 18.71 -7.27
CA GLY A 38 -22.22 19.17 -8.02
C GLY A 38 -22.19 18.85 -9.51
N ALA A 39 -21.26 17.99 -9.94
CA ALA A 39 -21.07 17.62 -11.35
C ALA A 39 -22.11 16.59 -11.84
N VAL A 40 -23.04 16.17 -11.01
CA VAL A 40 -24.19 15.33 -11.36
C VAL A 40 -25.45 16.10 -11.06
N THR A 41 -26.26 16.34 -12.11
CA THR A 41 -27.51 17.06 -11.99
C THR A 41 -28.70 16.22 -12.44
N LYS A 42 -29.86 16.48 -11.86
CA LYS A 42 -31.17 16.03 -12.30
C LYS A 42 -32.07 17.27 -12.44
N ASP A 43 -32.73 17.44 -13.57
CA ASP A 43 -33.54 18.60 -13.86
C ASP A 43 -32.81 19.93 -13.60
N GLY A 44 -31.50 19.98 -13.91
CA GLY A 44 -30.63 21.14 -13.70
C GLY A 44 -30.14 21.36 -12.26
N ALA A 45 -30.62 20.59 -11.27
CA ALA A 45 -30.22 20.73 -9.86
C ALA A 45 -29.19 19.67 -9.44
N PRO A 46 -28.19 20.02 -8.59
CA PRO A 46 -27.21 19.06 -8.10
C PRO A 46 -27.84 17.93 -7.28
N VAL A 47 -27.41 16.70 -7.55
CA VAL A 47 -27.91 15.48 -6.88
C VAL A 47 -27.13 15.20 -5.61
N LYS A 48 -27.82 14.95 -4.51
CA LYS A 48 -27.20 14.59 -3.23
C LYS A 48 -26.60 13.17 -3.30
N LYS A 49 -25.44 12.96 -2.65
CA LYS A 49 -24.70 11.67 -2.63
C LYS A 49 -25.48 10.46 -2.08
N ASN A 50 -26.55 10.70 -1.33
CA ASN A 50 -27.42 9.66 -0.77
C ASN A 50 -28.72 9.50 -1.53
N TYR A 51 -28.86 10.13 -2.69
CA TYR A 51 -30.05 10.01 -3.55
C TYR A 51 -30.28 8.55 -3.94
N ARG A 52 -31.53 8.13 -3.87
CA ARG A 52 -31.97 6.85 -4.38
C ARG A 52 -32.81 7.05 -5.63
N THR A 53 -32.48 6.31 -6.66
CA THR A 53 -33.09 6.45 -7.98
C THR A 53 -34.56 6.09 -8.01
N VAL A 54 -35.31 6.74 -8.88
CA VAL A 54 -36.69 6.42 -9.20
C VAL A 54 -36.75 6.07 -10.70
N PRO A 55 -37.55 5.07 -11.14
CA PRO A 55 -37.68 4.75 -12.54
C PRO A 55 -38.02 6.00 -13.38
N GLY A 56 -37.31 6.18 -14.49
CA GLY A 56 -37.45 7.36 -15.35
C GLY A 56 -36.54 8.54 -14.98
N ASP A 57 -35.81 8.50 -13.84
CA ASP A 57 -34.83 9.54 -13.52
C ASP A 57 -33.78 9.67 -14.62
N THR A 58 -33.52 10.93 -15.00
CA THR A 58 -32.47 11.27 -15.96
C THR A 58 -31.44 12.16 -15.28
N PHE A 59 -30.18 11.74 -15.34
CA PHE A 59 -29.06 12.44 -14.74
C PHE A 59 -28.11 12.93 -15.84
N VAL A 60 -27.68 14.17 -15.75
CA VAL A 60 -26.59 14.72 -16.55
C VAL A 60 -25.34 14.70 -15.70
N VAL A 61 -24.33 13.97 -16.16
CA VAL A 61 -23.03 13.86 -15.49
C VAL A 61 -22.01 14.64 -16.29
N THR A 62 -21.47 15.70 -15.70
CA THR A 62 -20.35 16.44 -16.26
C THR A 62 -19.07 15.78 -15.77
N LEU A 63 -18.41 15.07 -16.68
CA LEU A 63 -17.08 14.52 -16.41
C LEU A 63 -16.09 15.69 -16.57
N PRO A 64 -15.33 16.05 -15.52
CA PRO A 64 -14.23 16.96 -15.72
C PRO A 64 -13.31 16.34 -16.77
N ASP A 65 -12.74 17.16 -17.64
CA ASP A 65 -11.59 16.72 -18.41
C ASP A 65 -10.64 16.08 -17.38
N ALA A 66 -10.16 14.88 -17.67
CA ALA A 66 -9.11 14.31 -16.85
C ALA A 66 -8.05 15.41 -16.76
N ALA A 67 -7.97 16.08 -15.61
CA ALA A 67 -6.77 16.83 -15.33
C ALA A 67 -5.69 15.78 -15.50
N PRO A 68 -4.76 15.94 -16.45
CA PRO A 68 -3.66 15.03 -16.54
C PRO A 68 -2.96 15.13 -15.18
N SER A 69 -3.23 14.22 -14.27
CA SER A 69 -2.24 13.89 -13.29
C SER A 69 -1.26 13.02 -14.06
N GLU A 70 -0.61 13.67 -15.05
CA GLU A 70 0.52 13.07 -15.72
C GLU A 70 1.49 12.73 -14.62
N LEU A 71 1.60 11.44 -14.36
CA LEU A 71 2.71 10.93 -13.60
C LEU A 71 3.96 11.33 -14.39
N VAL A 72 4.61 12.37 -13.91
CA VAL A 72 5.82 12.88 -14.56
C VAL A 72 6.95 11.92 -14.21
N ALA A 73 7.61 11.39 -15.23
CA ALA A 73 8.86 10.65 -15.06
C ALA A 73 9.90 11.56 -14.39
N GLN A 74 10.53 11.09 -13.31
CA GLN A 74 11.55 11.83 -12.59
C GLN A 74 12.80 10.96 -12.45
N ASP A 75 13.93 11.48 -12.86
CA ASP A 75 15.24 10.84 -12.72
C ASP A 75 15.67 10.87 -11.24
N LEU A 76 15.14 9.92 -10.48
CA LEU A 76 15.46 9.72 -9.07
C LEU A 76 16.33 8.47 -8.92
N PRO A 77 17.29 8.44 -8.00
CA PRO A 77 18.12 7.27 -7.76
C PRO A 77 17.27 6.03 -7.42
N LEU A 78 17.48 4.95 -8.19
CA LEU A 78 16.90 3.63 -7.96
C LEU A 78 18.01 2.64 -7.66
N ASP A 79 17.89 1.96 -6.53
CA ASP A 79 18.72 0.79 -6.20
C ASP A 79 18.03 -0.45 -6.80
N VAL A 80 18.42 -0.81 -8.03
CA VAL A 80 17.87 -1.94 -8.77
C VAL A 80 18.60 -3.21 -8.37
N VAL A 81 17.87 -4.14 -7.77
CA VAL A 81 18.39 -5.44 -7.32
C VAL A 81 18.33 -6.48 -8.43
N TYR A 82 17.29 -6.41 -9.26
CA TYR A 82 17.09 -7.28 -10.41
C TYR A 82 16.18 -6.62 -11.43
N GLU A 83 16.42 -6.87 -12.68
CA GLU A 83 15.56 -6.41 -13.78
C GLU A 83 15.64 -7.36 -14.97
N ASP A 84 14.49 -7.59 -15.61
CA ASP A 84 14.40 -8.27 -16.92
C ASP A 84 13.29 -7.65 -17.79
N ALA A 85 12.76 -8.37 -18.77
CA ALA A 85 11.70 -7.89 -19.65
C ALA A 85 10.32 -7.83 -18.95
N ASP A 86 10.12 -8.58 -17.87
CA ASP A 86 8.82 -8.77 -17.22
C ASP A 86 8.67 -8.00 -15.91
N LEU A 87 9.74 -7.87 -15.15
CA LEU A 87 9.68 -7.26 -13.82
C LEU A 87 10.97 -6.52 -13.44
N ILE A 88 10.86 -5.65 -12.45
CA ILE A 88 11.97 -4.98 -11.79
C ILE A 88 11.81 -5.13 -10.27
N VAL A 89 12.89 -5.51 -9.58
CA VAL A 89 12.97 -5.55 -8.11
C VAL A 89 13.89 -4.43 -7.66
N VAL A 90 13.38 -3.57 -6.80
CA VAL A 90 14.14 -2.42 -6.29
C VAL A 90 14.22 -2.46 -4.76
N ASN A 91 15.33 -1.97 -4.22
CA ASN A 91 15.51 -1.72 -2.80
C ASN A 91 15.12 -0.26 -2.51
N LYS A 92 13.84 -0.05 -2.14
CA LYS A 92 13.31 1.30 -1.90
C LYS A 92 13.98 1.96 -0.69
N PRO A 93 14.49 3.19 -0.81
CA PRO A 93 15.01 3.91 0.34
C PRO A 93 13.89 4.27 1.31
N ARG A 94 14.25 4.50 2.57
CA ARG A 94 13.39 5.10 3.58
C ARG A 94 13.01 6.53 3.18
N GLY A 95 11.81 6.98 3.55
CA GLY A 95 11.30 8.32 3.25
C GLY A 95 10.64 8.47 1.89
N MET A 96 10.83 7.53 0.96
CA MET A 96 10.20 7.54 -0.37
C MET A 96 8.81 6.91 -0.31
N VAL A 97 7.79 7.60 -0.83
CA VAL A 97 6.44 7.08 -1.03
C VAL A 97 6.41 6.22 -2.29
N VAL A 98 5.66 5.11 -2.29
CA VAL A 98 5.61 4.22 -3.46
C VAL A 98 4.87 4.84 -4.65
N HIS A 99 3.74 5.51 -4.43
CA HIS A 99 2.92 6.12 -5.48
C HIS A 99 2.31 7.42 -4.99
N PRO A 100 1.95 8.36 -5.88
CA PRO A 100 1.40 9.64 -5.51
C PRO A 100 0.20 9.54 -4.59
N ALA A 101 0.21 10.37 -3.56
CA ALA A 101 -0.83 10.47 -2.54
C ALA A 101 -0.95 11.94 -2.09
N PRO A 102 -2.07 12.35 -1.46
CA PRO A 102 -2.21 13.71 -0.95
C PRO A 102 -1.02 14.14 -0.08
N GLY A 103 -0.35 15.24 -0.48
CA GLY A 103 0.87 15.75 0.16
C GLY A 103 2.19 15.12 -0.32
N HIS A 104 2.14 14.21 -1.29
CA HIS A 104 3.28 13.60 -1.98
C HIS A 104 2.86 13.30 -3.42
N GLU A 105 2.75 14.33 -4.25
CA GLU A 105 2.23 14.19 -5.61
C GLU A 105 3.33 13.79 -6.60
N ASP A 106 4.58 13.99 -6.23
CA ASP A 106 5.80 13.67 -6.96
C ASP A 106 6.88 13.09 -6.03
N GLY A 107 8.09 12.84 -6.55
CA GLY A 107 9.19 12.27 -5.78
C GLY A 107 8.93 10.85 -5.30
N THR A 108 8.04 10.11 -5.96
CA THR A 108 7.64 8.76 -5.55
C THR A 108 8.42 7.69 -6.33
N LEU A 109 8.37 6.45 -5.82
CA LEU A 109 8.97 5.32 -6.53
C LEU A 109 8.39 5.17 -7.95
N VAL A 110 7.10 5.41 -8.13
CA VAL A 110 6.47 5.35 -9.46
C VAL A 110 7.06 6.39 -10.41
N ASN A 111 7.34 7.62 -9.95
CA ASN A 111 7.99 8.64 -10.78
C ASN A 111 9.39 8.19 -11.24
N ALA A 112 10.15 7.55 -10.33
CA ALA A 112 11.47 6.99 -10.65
C ALA A 112 11.38 5.80 -11.61
N LEU A 113 10.43 4.88 -11.40
CA LEU A 113 10.21 3.74 -12.29
C LEU A 113 9.79 4.18 -13.69
N LEU A 114 8.96 5.22 -13.82
CA LEU A 114 8.60 5.79 -15.12
C LEU A 114 9.81 6.35 -15.86
N ALA A 115 10.73 7.02 -15.18
CA ALA A 115 11.96 7.51 -15.79
C ALA A 115 12.88 6.36 -16.23
N HIS A 116 12.98 5.31 -15.42
CA HIS A 116 13.84 4.16 -15.65
C HIS A 116 13.30 3.19 -16.72
N CYS A 117 12.03 2.81 -16.61
CA CYS A 117 11.40 1.79 -17.46
C CYS A 117 10.67 2.37 -18.68
N GLY A 118 10.38 3.68 -18.71
CA GLY A 118 9.62 4.33 -19.77
C GLY A 118 8.23 3.73 -19.93
N GLU A 119 7.81 3.51 -21.18
CA GLU A 119 6.48 2.97 -21.52
C GLU A 119 6.30 1.48 -21.22
N SER A 120 7.35 0.79 -20.76
CA SER A 120 7.29 -0.66 -20.48
C SER A 120 6.54 -1.02 -19.21
N LEU A 121 6.19 -0.05 -18.34
CA LEU A 121 5.46 -0.37 -17.10
C LEU A 121 4.01 -0.75 -17.38
N SER A 122 3.53 -1.81 -16.68
CA SER A 122 2.14 -2.27 -16.79
C SER A 122 1.14 -1.19 -16.41
N GLY A 123 0.11 -1.01 -17.24
CA GLY A 123 -1.02 -0.11 -16.99
C GLY A 123 -2.14 -0.68 -16.13
N VAL A 124 -2.13 -1.97 -15.80
CA VAL A 124 -3.21 -2.68 -15.06
C VAL A 124 -3.51 -2.03 -13.70
N GLY A 125 -2.50 -1.49 -13.00
CA GLY A 125 -2.65 -0.77 -11.74
C GLY A 125 -3.39 0.57 -11.85
N GLY A 126 -3.72 1.01 -13.07
CA GLY A 126 -4.29 2.31 -13.40
C GLY A 126 -3.24 3.42 -13.49
N GLU A 127 -3.62 4.55 -14.08
CA GLU A 127 -2.74 5.68 -14.43
C GLU A 127 -1.83 6.19 -13.30
N ARG A 128 -2.23 6.02 -12.05
CA ARG A 128 -1.46 6.48 -10.88
C ARG A 128 -0.53 5.44 -10.26
N ARG A 129 -0.53 4.19 -10.76
CA ARG A 129 0.23 3.07 -10.17
C ARG A 129 0.79 2.12 -11.22
N PRO A 130 1.37 2.62 -12.31
CA PRO A 130 1.90 1.73 -13.34
C PRO A 130 2.92 0.76 -12.70
N GLY A 131 2.78 -0.51 -13.04
CA GLY A 131 3.65 -1.58 -12.57
C GLY A 131 3.52 -1.99 -11.09
N ILE A 132 2.82 -1.24 -10.25
CA ILE A 132 2.78 -1.47 -8.80
C ILE A 132 1.78 -2.56 -8.42
N VAL A 133 2.28 -3.72 -8.01
CA VAL A 133 1.47 -4.86 -7.53
C VAL A 133 1.33 -4.88 -6.01
N HIS A 134 2.32 -4.37 -5.26
CA HIS A 134 2.24 -4.21 -3.80
C HIS A 134 2.95 -2.94 -3.34
N ARG A 135 2.88 -2.66 -2.05
CA ARG A 135 3.48 -1.45 -1.48
C ARG A 135 4.05 -1.69 -0.10
N ILE A 136 5.05 -0.88 0.25
CA ILE A 136 5.55 -0.71 1.62
C ILE A 136 5.35 0.76 2.04
N ASP A 137 5.40 1.04 3.34
CA ASP A 137 5.16 2.38 3.86
C ASP A 137 6.29 3.36 3.47
N LYS A 138 6.02 4.66 3.54
CA LYS A 138 7.00 5.74 3.27
C LYS A 138 8.32 5.50 3.99
N ASP A 139 8.23 5.27 5.31
CA ASP A 139 9.41 5.14 6.17
C ASP A 139 9.87 3.68 6.36
N THR A 140 9.33 2.75 5.60
CA THR A 140 9.83 1.38 5.45
C THR A 140 10.75 1.32 4.24
N SER A 141 11.97 0.83 4.43
CA SER A 141 12.92 0.55 3.35
C SER A 141 12.83 -0.89 2.88
N GLY A 142 13.49 -1.22 1.77
CA GLY A 142 13.69 -2.59 1.33
C GLY A 142 12.95 -2.97 0.05
N LEU A 143 12.89 -4.26 -0.20
CA LEU A 143 12.51 -4.82 -1.49
C LEU A 143 11.04 -4.58 -1.86
N LEU A 144 10.87 -4.19 -3.12
CA LEU A 144 9.59 -4.09 -3.79
C LEU A 144 9.75 -4.58 -5.23
N VAL A 145 8.78 -5.36 -5.73
CA VAL A 145 8.70 -5.77 -7.13
C VAL A 145 7.67 -4.95 -7.87
N ALA A 146 8.00 -4.52 -9.08
CA ALA A 146 7.08 -3.89 -10.01
C ALA A 146 7.05 -4.65 -11.34
N ALA A 147 5.90 -4.66 -12.00
CA ALA A 147 5.67 -5.35 -13.26
C ALA A 147 5.95 -4.42 -14.44
N LYS A 148 6.74 -4.87 -15.40
CA LYS A 148 7.07 -4.12 -16.63
C LYS A 148 6.05 -4.32 -17.74
N ASN A 149 5.15 -5.31 -17.63
CA ASN A 149 4.07 -5.55 -18.57
C ASN A 149 2.84 -6.14 -17.86
N ASP A 150 1.71 -6.17 -18.55
CA ASP A 150 0.42 -6.58 -18.00
C ASP A 150 0.38 -8.08 -17.66
N PHE A 151 1.07 -8.92 -18.42
CA PHE A 151 1.18 -10.35 -18.15
C PHE A 151 1.85 -10.59 -16.77
N ALA A 152 2.99 -9.97 -16.53
CA ALA A 152 3.71 -10.06 -15.27
C ALA A 152 2.87 -9.47 -14.12
N HIS A 153 2.17 -8.35 -14.36
CA HIS A 153 1.30 -7.72 -13.37
C HIS A 153 0.21 -8.66 -12.88
N LEU A 154 -0.50 -9.30 -13.81
CA LEU A 154 -1.57 -10.25 -13.48
C LEU A 154 -1.03 -11.46 -12.71
N ALA A 155 0.10 -12.03 -13.16
CA ALA A 155 0.71 -13.19 -12.51
C ALA A 155 1.22 -12.87 -11.08
N LEU A 156 1.90 -11.73 -10.90
CA LEU A 156 2.36 -11.31 -9.57
C LEU A 156 1.20 -10.94 -8.64
N SER A 157 0.14 -10.32 -9.19
CA SER A 157 -1.08 -10.01 -8.42
C SER A 157 -1.82 -11.26 -7.98
N ALA A 158 -1.86 -12.30 -8.80
CA ALA A 158 -2.43 -13.60 -8.44
C ALA A 158 -1.65 -14.23 -7.26
N GLN A 159 -0.31 -14.24 -7.31
CA GLN A 159 0.53 -14.77 -6.22
C GLN A 159 0.41 -13.96 -4.91
N LEU A 160 0.06 -12.68 -4.98
CA LEU A 160 -0.27 -11.88 -3.80
C LEU A 160 -1.66 -12.21 -3.24
N ALA A 161 -2.61 -12.54 -4.12
CA ALA A 161 -3.99 -12.85 -3.73
C ALA A 161 -4.11 -14.26 -3.13
N ASP A 162 -3.37 -15.23 -3.63
CA ASP A 162 -3.32 -16.61 -3.14
C ASP A 162 -2.25 -16.85 -2.06
N HIS A 163 -1.51 -15.77 -1.70
CA HIS A 163 -0.49 -15.77 -0.65
C HIS A 163 0.76 -16.65 -0.95
N THR A 164 1.03 -16.95 -2.20
CA THR A 164 2.24 -17.71 -2.61
C THR A 164 3.48 -16.84 -2.72
N MET A 165 3.32 -15.51 -2.91
CA MET A 165 4.43 -14.57 -2.80
C MET A 165 4.80 -14.33 -1.34
N ALA A 166 5.96 -14.84 -0.91
CA ALA A 166 6.48 -14.61 0.44
C ALA A 166 7.19 -13.25 0.55
N ARG A 167 6.90 -12.55 1.63
CA ARG A 167 7.47 -11.23 1.97
C ARG A 167 7.98 -11.27 3.39
N THR A 168 9.31 -11.18 3.53
CA THR A 168 9.99 -11.23 4.82
C THR A 168 10.50 -9.85 5.19
N TYR A 169 10.25 -9.45 6.41
CA TYR A 169 10.67 -8.17 6.97
C TYR A 169 11.52 -8.40 8.22
N GLU A 170 12.39 -7.45 8.52
CA GLU A 170 13.04 -7.36 9.81
C GLU A 170 12.63 -6.05 10.49
N ALA A 171 12.41 -6.10 11.80
CA ALA A 171 11.97 -4.97 12.61
C ALA A 171 12.61 -5.00 14.00
N VAL A 172 12.79 -3.82 14.60
CA VAL A 172 13.07 -3.69 16.02
C VAL A 172 11.81 -3.22 16.72
N VAL A 173 11.37 -3.97 17.74
CA VAL A 173 10.19 -3.64 18.56
C VAL A 173 10.60 -3.23 19.97
N CYS A 174 9.75 -2.41 20.60
CA CYS A 174 9.90 -2.00 21.98
C CYS A 174 9.48 -3.12 22.93
N GLY A 175 10.26 -3.32 24.00
CA GLY A 175 10.04 -4.39 24.97
C GLY A 175 10.61 -5.73 24.54
N ASN A 176 10.68 -6.65 25.50
CA ASN A 176 11.17 -8.00 25.27
C ASN A 176 9.99 -8.96 25.07
N LEU A 177 9.91 -9.56 23.89
CA LEU A 177 8.99 -10.65 23.60
C LEU A 177 9.39 -11.87 24.43
N ARG A 178 8.42 -12.50 25.10
CA ARG A 178 8.67 -13.67 25.96
C ARG A 178 8.91 -14.93 25.13
N ASP A 179 8.06 -15.12 24.12
CA ASP A 179 8.12 -16.26 23.22
C ASP A 179 9.15 -16.01 22.11
N ASP A 180 9.70 -17.07 21.52
CA ASP A 180 10.67 -16.98 20.42
C ASP A 180 9.97 -16.78 19.07
N ALA A 181 8.71 -17.11 18.94
CA ALA A 181 7.90 -16.90 17.75
C ALA A 181 6.42 -16.82 18.10
N GLY A 182 5.64 -16.26 17.19
CA GLY A 182 4.20 -16.19 17.33
C GLY A 182 3.49 -15.75 16.08
N THR A 183 2.17 -15.74 16.15
CA THR A 183 1.30 -15.30 15.05
C THR A 183 0.27 -14.31 15.57
N VAL A 184 0.10 -13.20 14.84
CA VAL A 184 -1.00 -12.28 15.06
C VAL A 184 -1.99 -12.45 13.90
N ASP A 185 -3.11 -13.15 14.16
CA ASP A 185 -4.25 -13.25 13.23
C ASP A 185 -5.36 -12.33 13.75
N ALA A 186 -5.35 -11.09 13.30
CA ALA A 186 -6.25 -10.06 13.78
C ALA A 186 -6.64 -9.11 12.63
N PRO A 187 -7.95 -8.96 12.34
CA PRO A 187 -8.40 -8.19 11.19
C PRO A 187 -8.10 -6.69 11.34
N ILE A 188 -7.66 -6.07 10.25
CA ILE A 188 -7.28 -4.65 10.22
C ILE A 188 -8.29 -3.84 9.42
N GLY A 189 -8.75 -2.74 10.01
CA GLY A 189 -9.60 -1.73 9.41
C GLY A 189 -9.13 -0.31 9.71
N ARG A 190 -9.88 0.68 9.22
CA ARG A 190 -9.63 2.09 9.56
C ARG A 190 -9.88 2.34 11.04
N HIS A 191 -9.01 3.11 11.68
CA HIS A 191 -9.25 3.53 13.07
C HIS A 191 -10.56 4.33 13.16
N PRO A 192 -11.41 4.10 14.16
CA PRO A 192 -12.77 4.67 14.20
C PRO A 192 -12.80 6.20 14.26
N THR A 193 -11.82 6.84 14.86
CA THR A 193 -11.77 8.30 15.07
C THR A 193 -10.60 8.97 14.36
N ASP A 194 -9.49 8.28 14.12
CA ASP A 194 -8.30 8.84 13.45
C ASP A 194 -8.16 8.28 12.04
N ARG A 195 -8.52 9.09 11.03
CA ARG A 195 -8.48 8.68 9.61
C ARG A 195 -7.07 8.37 9.07
N LYS A 196 -6.02 8.81 9.75
CA LYS A 196 -4.62 8.55 9.35
C LYS A 196 -4.11 7.21 9.87
N ARG A 197 -4.83 6.56 10.79
CA ARG A 197 -4.45 5.31 11.45
C ARG A 197 -5.27 4.13 10.95
N MET A 198 -4.67 2.97 11.06
CA MET A 198 -5.33 1.67 10.99
C MET A 198 -5.45 1.12 12.41
N ALA A 199 -6.31 0.13 12.61
CA ALA A 199 -6.48 -0.53 13.91
C ALA A 199 -6.91 -1.99 13.73
N VAL A 200 -6.62 -2.83 14.70
CA VAL A 200 -7.28 -4.12 14.84
C VAL A 200 -8.74 -3.83 15.23
N THR A 201 -9.67 -4.26 14.39
CA THR A 201 -11.12 -4.03 14.56
C THR A 201 -11.91 -5.04 13.74
N GLN A 202 -13.14 -5.31 14.14
CA GLN A 202 -14.08 -6.14 13.37
C GLN A 202 -14.89 -5.31 12.34
N LYS A 203 -15.00 -3.99 12.56
CA LYS A 203 -15.85 -3.13 11.73
C LYS A 203 -15.13 -2.72 10.44
N ASN A 204 -15.68 -3.11 9.28
CA ASN A 204 -15.12 -2.81 7.96
C ASN A 204 -13.63 -3.20 7.84
N ALA A 205 -13.26 -4.29 8.50
CA ALA A 205 -11.90 -4.81 8.52
C ALA A 205 -11.71 -5.94 7.50
N ARG A 206 -10.45 -6.23 7.21
CA ARG A 206 -10.04 -7.35 6.35
C ARG A 206 -9.13 -8.27 7.16
N ARG A 207 -9.21 -9.58 6.91
CA ARG A 207 -8.28 -10.56 7.49
C ARG A 207 -6.84 -10.09 7.30
N ALA A 208 -6.06 -10.18 8.38
CA ALA A 208 -4.65 -9.83 8.39
C ALA A 208 -3.89 -10.81 9.28
N VAL A 209 -2.82 -11.40 8.77
CA VAL A 209 -1.99 -12.39 9.47
C VAL A 209 -0.53 -12.04 9.32
N THR A 210 0.16 -11.95 10.45
CA THR A 210 1.60 -11.72 10.56
C THR A 210 2.21 -12.79 11.46
N HIS A 211 3.14 -13.57 10.91
CA HIS A 211 4.00 -14.45 11.69
C HIS A 211 5.26 -13.68 12.08
N TRP A 212 5.74 -13.88 13.30
CA TRP A 212 6.97 -13.26 13.77
C TRP A 212 7.84 -14.27 14.50
N SER A 213 9.15 -14.08 14.44
CA SER A 213 10.15 -14.85 15.18
C SER A 213 11.26 -13.91 15.68
N VAL A 214 11.79 -14.23 16.86
CA VAL A 214 12.90 -13.47 17.47
C VAL A 214 14.20 -13.81 16.75
N ILE A 215 14.94 -12.77 16.36
CA ILE A 215 16.32 -12.89 15.89
C ILE A 215 17.28 -12.66 17.06
N ALA A 216 17.03 -11.61 17.84
CA ALA A 216 17.84 -11.29 19.02
C ALA A 216 17.03 -10.45 20.02
N ARG A 217 17.34 -10.61 21.30
CA ARG A 217 16.82 -9.76 22.40
C ARG A 217 17.88 -8.79 22.88
N TYR A 218 17.45 -7.60 23.23
CA TYR A 218 18.29 -6.54 23.80
C TYR A 218 17.65 -6.01 25.08
N ASN A 219 18.33 -5.16 25.82
CA ASN A 219 17.76 -4.54 27.01
C ASN A 219 16.58 -3.62 26.65
N GLY A 220 15.36 -4.12 26.84
CA GLY A 220 14.12 -3.39 26.54
C GLY A 220 13.70 -3.39 25.07
N TYR A 221 14.32 -4.16 24.18
CA TYR A 221 14.00 -4.24 22.77
C TYR A 221 14.16 -5.66 22.23
N THR A 222 13.46 -5.95 21.12
CA THR A 222 13.61 -7.24 20.42
C THR A 222 13.75 -7.00 18.91
N HIS A 223 14.78 -7.58 18.31
CA HIS A 223 14.93 -7.68 16.85
C HIS A 223 14.15 -8.91 16.37
N ILE A 224 13.23 -8.72 15.46
CA ILE A 224 12.34 -9.77 14.97
C ILE A 224 12.37 -9.87 13.45
N ARG A 225 12.08 -11.07 12.96
CA ARG A 225 11.66 -11.34 11.59
C ARG A 225 10.14 -11.40 11.55
N CYS A 226 9.54 -10.82 10.51
CA CYS A 226 8.11 -10.92 10.25
C CYS A 226 7.87 -11.52 8.85
N GLU A 227 6.96 -12.46 8.75
CA GLU A 227 6.49 -13.06 7.49
C GLU A 227 4.99 -12.79 7.33
N LEU A 228 4.61 -12.32 6.15
CA LEU A 228 3.24 -11.85 5.89
C LEU A 228 2.47 -12.83 5.02
N GLU A 229 1.33 -13.37 5.51
CA GLU A 229 0.33 -13.96 4.63
C GLU A 229 -0.41 -12.85 3.85
N THR A 230 -0.83 -11.81 4.51
CA THR A 230 -1.59 -10.69 3.96
C THR A 230 -0.75 -9.41 3.90
N GLY A 231 -1.18 -8.40 3.13
CA GLY A 231 -0.46 -7.11 3.01
C GLY A 231 -1.38 -5.91 3.24
N ARG A 232 -1.92 -5.74 4.46
CA ARG A 232 -2.77 -4.59 4.78
C ARG A 232 -1.92 -3.37 5.11
N THR A 233 -2.49 -2.18 4.90
CA THR A 233 -1.83 -0.91 5.23
C THR A 233 -1.36 -0.92 6.69
N HIS A 234 -0.08 -0.63 6.92
CA HIS A 234 0.59 -0.60 8.23
C HIS A 234 0.51 -1.92 9.01
N GLN A 235 0.35 -3.08 8.35
CA GLN A 235 -0.01 -4.33 9.01
C GLN A 235 0.94 -4.72 10.15
N ILE A 236 2.24 -4.83 9.91
CA ILE A 236 3.23 -5.20 10.94
C ILE A 236 3.18 -4.20 12.09
N ARG A 237 3.12 -2.91 11.78
CA ARG A 237 3.08 -1.81 12.76
C ARG A 237 1.87 -1.91 13.68
N VAL A 238 0.68 -2.15 13.11
CA VAL A 238 -0.58 -2.32 13.85
C VAL A 238 -0.57 -3.59 14.67
N HIS A 239 -0.13 -4.72 14.10
CA HIS A 239 -0.11 -6.01 14.78
C HIS A 239 0.85 -6.02 15.96
N MET A 240 2.08 -5.53 15.78
CA MET A 240 3.04 -5.48 16.88
C MET A 240 2.62 -4.51 17.98
N ALA A 241 2.03 -3.37 17.63
CA ALA A 241 1.43 -2.46 18.62
C ALA A 241 0.23 -3.11 19.34
N HIS A 242 -0.59 -3.90 18.66
CA HIS A 242 -1.73 -4.61 19.23
C HIS A 242 -1.32 -5.60 20.33
N ILE A 243 -0.20 -6.29 20.15
CA ILE A 243 0.33 -7.21 21.16
C ILE A 243 1.23 -6.52 22.21
N GLY A 244 1.27 -5.17 22.24
CA GLY A 244 2.01 -4.39 23.23
C GLY A 244 3.48 -4.13 22.91
N HIS A 245 3.94 -4.50 21.72
CA HIS A 245 5.33 -4.34 21.27
C HIS A 245 5.42 -3.47 19.99
N PRO A 246 5.11 -2.17 20.04
CA PRO A 246 5.17 -1.30 18.87
C PRO A 246 6.60 -1.24 18.31
N LEU A 247 6.72 -0.94 17.00
CA LEU A 247 8.01 -0.80 16.36
C LEU A 247 8.77 0.41 16.92
N LEU A 248 10.05 0.25 17.10
CA LEU A 248 10.95 1.35 17.52
C LEU A 248 10.90 2.48 16.49
N GLY A 249 10.74 3.72 16.95
CA GLY A 249 10.65 4.93 16.13
C GLY A 249 9.30 5.14 15.43
N ASP A 250 8.29 4.28 15.65
CA ASP A 250 6.95 4.47 15.10
C ASP A 250 6.17 5.53 15.90
N LEU A 251 6.08 6.74 15.34
CA LEU A 251 5.37 7.86 15.96
C LEU A 251 3.84 7.77 15.87
N VAL A 252 3.33 6.84 15.06
CA VAL A 252 1.89 6.65 14.85
C VAL A 252 1.32 5.61 15.82
N TYR A 253 2.00 4.49 15.99
CA TYR A 253 1.53 3.34 16.78
C TYR A 253 2.35 3.09 18.05
N GLY A 254 3.53 3.70 18.15
CA GLY A 254 4.46 3.55 19.28
C GLY A 254 4.55 4.81 20.16
N HIS A 255 5.74 5.04 20.67
CA HIS A 255 6.02 6.20 21.50
C HIS A 255 6.02 7.49 20.68
N LYS A 256 5.41 8.56 21.22
CA LYS A 256 5.34 9.87 20.56
C LYS A 256 6.68 10.62 20.50
N ARG A 257 7.71 10.15 21.18
CA ARG A 257 9.04 10.78 21.16
C ARG A 257 9.83 10.24 19.98
N PRO A 258 10.42 11.12 19.16
CA PRO A 258 11.34 10.70 18.12
C PRO A 258 12.51 9.89 18.70
N GLU A 259 12.84 8.81 18.03
CA GLU A 259 14.02 8.01 18.38
C GLU A 259 15.24 8.55 17.64
N LYS A 260 16.38 8.68 18.35
CA LYS A 260 17.62 9.22 17.77
C LYS A 260 18.04 8.38 16.54
N GLY A 261 18.30 9.06 15.42
CA GLY A 261 18.68 8.40 14.15
C GLY A 261 17.55 7.70 13.40
N LEU A 262 16.28 7.82 13.87
CA LEU A 262 15.12 7.29 13.19
C LEU A 262 14.15 8.40 12.83
N SER A 263 13.78 8.50 11.55
CA SER A 263 12.73 9.40 11.04
C SER A 263 11.36 8.73 10.95
N GLY A 264 11.20 7.49 11.46
CA GLY A 264 9.99 6.67 11.45
C GLY A 264 10.30 5.27 11.98
N GLN A 265 9.44 4.29 11.72
CA GLN A 265 9.55 2.93 12.22
C GLN A 265 10.85 2.23 11.77
N CYS A 266 11.48 1.47 12.67
CA CYS A 266 12.58 0.57 12.35
C CYS A 266 12.02 -0.72 11.73
N LEU A 267 11.83 -0.69 10.40
CA LEU A 267 11.21 -1.75 9.60
C LEU A 267 11.84 -1.79 8.21
N HIS A 268 12.22 -2.99 7.78
CA HIS A 268 12.90 -3.22 6.52
C HIS A 268 12.34 -4.46 5.80
N ALA A 269 11.96 -4.33 4.52
CA ALA A 269 11.54 -5.44 3.67
C ALA A 269 12.78 -6.20 3.18
N ARG A 270 13.14 -7.26 3.91
CA ARG A 270 14.42 -7.96 3.83
C ARG A 270 14.52 -8.92 2.66
N ALA A 271 13.41 -9.61 2.34
CA ALA A 271 13.39 -10.60 1.28
C ALA A 271 12.03 -10.68 0.58
N LEU A 272 12.08 -11.00 -0.71
CA LEU A 272 10.94 -11.37 -1.54
C LEU A 272 11.21 -12.74 -2.17
N ARG A 273 10.20 -13.62 -2.18
CA ARG A 273 10.25 -14.92 -2.84
C ARG A 273 8.94 -15.17 -3.58
N PHE A 274 9.02 -15.44 -4.87
CA PHE A 274 7.85 -15.66 -5.72
C PHE A 274 8.22 -16.50 -6.96
N LEU A 275 7.22 -17.02 -7.67
CA LEU A 275 7.42 -17.65 -8.97
C LEU A 275 7.57 -16.57 -10.03
N HIS A 276 8.65 -16.64 -10.82
CA HIS A 276 8.86 -15.72 -11.91
C HIS A 276 7.73 -15.84 -12.94
N PRO A 277 7.05 -14.74 -13.34
CA PRO A 277 5.86 -14.79 -14.18
C PRO A 277 6.01 -15.58 -15.47
N ARG A 278 7.16 -15.47 -16.14
CA ARG A 278 7.39 -16.10 -17.43
C ARG A 278 7.98 -17.50 -17.34
N THR A 279 8.96 -17.69 -16.46
CA THR A 279 9.68 -18.98 -16.39
C THR A 279 9.02 -19.98 -15.44
N GLY A 280 8.21 -19.50 -14.49
CA GLY A 280 7.65 -20.33 -13.42
C GLY A 280 8.68 -20.77 -12.37
N GLU A 281 9.92 -20.35 -12.47
CA GLU A 281 10.98 -20.65 -11.52
C GLU A 281 10.79 -19.89 -10.20
N LEU A 282 11.08 -20.54 -9.08
CA LEU A 282 11.05 -19.90 -7.78
C LEU A 282 12.30 -19.01 -7.62
N VAL A 283 12.07 -17.71 -7.57
CA VAL A 283 13.13 -16.70 -7.39
C VAL A 283 13.09 -16.11 -5.98
N THR A 284 14.27 -15.82 -5.43
CA THR A 284 14.43 -15.21 -4.11
C THR A 284 15.39 -14.04 -4.20
N PHE A 285 14.93 -12.87 -3.77
CA PHE A 285 15.74 -11.65 -3.69
C PHE A 285 15.91 -11.26 -2.23
N THR A 286 17.11 -10.82 -1.88
CA THR A 286 17.43 -10.30 -0.54
C THR A 286 18.21 -9.00 -0.66
N CYS A 287 18.08 -8.10 0.31
CA CYS A 287 18.92 -6.91 0.41
C CYS A 287 19.50 -6.80 1.84
N PRO A 288 20.69 -6.22 2.03
CA PRO A 288 21.27 -6.04 3.36
C PRO A 288 20.42 -5.10 4.21
N LEU A 289 20.57 -5.17 5.53
CA LEU A 289 20.00 -4.17 6.43
C LEU A 289 20.65 -2.81 6.13
N PRO A 290 19.86 -1.74 5.98
CA PRO A 290 20.39 -0.41 5.71
C PRO A 290 21.11 0.17 6.93
N ASP A 291 21.99 1.14 6.71
CA ASP A 291 22.84 1.75 7.76
C ASP A 291 22.04 2.18 8.98
N TYR A 292 20.90 2.86 8.78
CA TYR A 292 20.10 3.30 9.93
C TYR A 292 19.64 2.15 10.82
N PHE A 293 19.38 0.98 10.23
CA PHE A 293 18.95 -0.20 10.98
C PHE A 293 20.14 -0.82 11.72
N GLN A 294 21.29 -0.93 11.04
CA GLN A 294 22.54 -1.40 11.64
C GLN A 294 22.98 -0.48 12.80
N ASP A 295 22.87 0.83 12.63
CA ASP A 295 23.15 1.82 13.67
C ASP A 295 22.22 1.66 14.89
N VAL A 296 20.94 1.32 14.64
CA VAL A 296 20.02 1.00 15.75
C VAL A 296 20.51 -0.23 16.50
N LEU A 297 20.80 -1.32 15.81
CA LEU A 297 21.28 -2.54 16.47
C LEU A 297 22.59 -2.33 17.24
N ALA A 298 23.53 -1.60 16.65
CA ALA A 298 24.80 -1.25 17.31
C ALA A 298 24.59 -0.45 18.62
N ARG A 299 23.63 0.47 18.63
CA ARG A 299 23.30 1.26 19.83
C ARG A 299 22.58 0.46 20.92
N LEU A 300 21.85 -0.58 20.54
CA LEU A 300 21.22 -1.47 21.52
C LEU A 300 22.26 -2.32 22.30
N GLY A 301 23.50 -2.38 21.81
CA GLY A 301 24.58 -3.15 22.41
C GLY A 301 24.52 -4.64 22.07
N PRO A 302 25.20 -5.49 22.85
CA PRO A 302 25.17 -6.92 22.61
C PRO A 302 23.79 -7.51 22.93
N PRO A 303 23.36 -8.57 22.21
CA PRO A 303 22.15 -9.29 22.56
C PRO A 303 22.23 -9.84 23.99
N VAL A 304 21.10 -9.80 24.68
CA VAL A 304 20.92 -10.49 25.97
C VAL A 304 20.29 -11.86 25.71
N GLY A 305 20.82 -12.88 26.33
CA GLY A 305 20.46 -14.30 26.11
C GLY A 305 19.02 -14.65 26.39
#